data_6d4d5dc5f3942c8a4804b5c6fdf4a811
#
_entry.id   6d4d5dc5f3942c8a4804b5c6fdf4a811
#
_cell.length_a   1.000
_cell.length_b   1.000
_cell.length_c   1.000
_cell.angle_alpha   90.00
_cell.angle_beta   90.00
_cell.angle_gamma   90.00
#
_symmetry.space_group_name_H-M   'P 1'
#
loop_
_entity.id
_entity.type
_entity.pdbx_description
1 polymer ?
#
loop_
_entity_poly.entity_id
_entity_poly.type
_entity_poly.pdbx_seq_one_letter_code
_entity_poly.pdbx_strand_id
1 'polypeptide(L)'
;MTTYATRPTLDEAPSQAPTRTSKGRLAVKILTSTDHKTIGYLYLVTSFAWFLIGGILALLIRAELTRPGMQFLSSEQYNQVFTMHGTIMLLMFATPLFVGFANVIMPLQIGAADVAFPRMNMLSYWLYLFGGIVAFAGFLSPGGAASFGWTAYAPLSNNIYSPGIGADLWIMGLAVSGLGTILGGVNFITTIFTMRAPGMTMFRMSIFSWNVLLTSILVIIAFPPLAAALLGLESDRLFGSQVFDPANGGAMLWQHLFWFFGHPEVYILALPFFGIASEILPVFSRKPIFGYKGLIAATIAIAALSVAVWAHHMYTSGQVLLPFFSFMTFLIAVPTGVKFFNWIGTMWRGSITFETPMIWVLGFLITFLLGGLTGVILASPPLDFAVSASYFVVAHFHYVLFGTVVFAMFAGFYFWWPKMTGRMLNETLGKIHFWTLFIGFHTTFLIQHWLGIKGFPRRYADYLATDGFTTMNMISTVGSTLLALSMIPFAINVWISRKSPKVTSDDPWGYGASLEWATSCPPPRHNFYRMPEIRSERPAFDLHHPHVSKIEGH
;
A
#
# COMPACT_ATOMS: atom_id res chain seq x y z
N MET A 1 -29.85 -24.38 -35.76
CA MET A 1 -28.61 -25.13 -35.63
C MET A 1 -27.44 -24.13 -35.49
N THR A 2 -27.06 -23.82 -34.32
CA THR A 2 -25.94 -22.91 -34.01
C THR A 2 -24.71 -23.78 -33.77
N THR A 3 -23.79 -23.79 -34.70
CA THR A 3 -22.49 -24.48 -34.61
C THR A 3 -21.67 -23.82 -33.51
N TYR A 4 -21.44 -24.55 -32.46
CA TYR A 4 -20.43 -24.19 -31.43
C TYR A 4 -19.06 -24.25 -32.11
N ALA A 5 -18.40 -23.10 -32.24
CA ALA A 5 -17.03 -23.03 -32.68
C ALA A 5 -16.16 -23.71 -31.59
N THR A 6 -15.45 -24.74 -32.00
CA THR A 6 -14.44 -25.46 -31.22
C THR A 6 -13.42 -24.47 -30.66
N ARG A 7 -13.05 -24.66 -29.38
CA ARG A 7 -11.93 -23.95 -28.72
C ARG A 7 -10.71 -23.95 -29.64
N PRO A 8 -10.03 -22.81 -29.86
CA PRO A 8 -8.68 -22.85 -30.37
C PRO A 8 -7.83 -23.54 -29.30
N THR A 9 -7.22 -24.65 -29.64
CA THR A 9 -6.18 -25.27 -28.80
C THR A 9 -5.01 -24.32 -28.70
N LEU A 10 -4.28 -24.36 -27.56
CA LEU A 10 -3.10 -23.52 -27.27
C LEU A 10 -1.97 -23.63 -28.32
N ASP A 11 -2.15 -24.43 -29.34
CA ASP A 11 -1.16 -24.74 -30.41
C ASP A 11 -1.16 -23.75 -31.58
N GLU A 12 -2.09 -22.79 -31.64
CA GLU A 12 -2.16 -21.81 -32.73
C GLU A 12 -1.52 -20.44 -32.43
N ALA A 13 -0.64 -20.35 -31.45
CA ALA A 13 0.29 -19.22 -31.37
C ALA A 13 1.36 -19.36 -32.47
N PRO A 14 1.59 -18.35 -33.33
CA PRO A 14 2.64 -18.45 -34.32
C PRO A 14 3.98 -18.73 -33.64
N SER A 15 4.57 -19.88 -33.93
CA SER A 15 5.86 -20.29 -33.42
C SER A 15 6.98 -19.48 -34.07
N GLN A 16 7.13 -18.25 -33.63
CA GLN A 16 8.37 -17.51 -33.83
C GLN A 16 9.35 -17.98 -32.76
N ALA A 17 10.36 -18.73 -33.19
CA ALA A 17 11.51 -19.09 -32.37
C ALA A 17 12.03 -17.78 -31.69
N PRO A 18 12.24 -17.79 -30.37
CA PRO A 18 12.68 -16.59 -29.67
C PRO A 18 14.07 -16.18 -30.16
N THR A 19 14.15 -15.20 -31.02
CA THR A 19 15.43 -14.54 -31.35
C THR A 19 15.99 -14.02 -30.03
N ARG A 20 17.17 -14.52 -29.63
CA ARG A 20 17.89 -14.08 -28.42
C ARG A 20 18.15 -12.57 -28.53
N THR A 21 17.27 -11.76 -27.96
CA THR A 21 17.49 -10.33 -27.84
C THR A 21 18.70 -10.08 -26.94
N SER A 22 19.64 -9.24 -27.39
CA SER A 22 20.79 -8.86 -26.55
C SER A 22 20.30 -8.21 -25.24
N LYS A 23 21.06 -8.39 -24.14
CA LYS A 23 20.71 -7.82 -22.83
C LYS A 23 20.44 -6.30 -22.91
N GLY A 24 21.20 -5.56 -23.71
CA GLY A 24 21.00 -4.12 -23.91
C GLY A 24 19.68 -3.80 -24.62
N ARG A 25 19.29 -4.54 -25.66
CA ARG A 25 17.99 -4.35 -26.32
C ARG A 25 16.82 -4.69 -25.39
N LEU A 26 16.98 -5.69 -24.53
CA LEU A 26 15.97 -6.01 -23.51
C LEU A 26 15.81 -4.89 -22.49
N ALA A 27 16.92 -4.32 -21.99
CA ALA A 27 16.90 -3.18 -21.08
C ALA A 27 16.19 -1.98 -21.71
N VAL A 28 16.58 -1.58 -22.93
CA VAL A 28 15.90 -0.49 -23.64
C VAL A 28 14.39 -0.78 -23.81
N LYS A 29 14.01 -1.99 -24.22
CA LYS A 29 12.61 -2.37 -24.38
C LYS A 29 11.81 -2.24 -23.06
N ILE A 30 12.41 -2.60 -21.93
CA ILE A 30 11.76 -2.49 -20.61
C ILE A 30 11.64 -1.00 -20.22
N LEU A 31 12.74 -0.24 -20.34
CA LEU A 31 12.83 1.15 -19.89
C LEU A 31 12.02 2.14 -20.76
N THR A 32 11.67 1.77 -21.99
CA THR A 32 10.85 2.57 -22.91
C THR A 32 9.47 1.96 -23.16
N SER A 33 9.07 0.96 -22.35
CA SER A 33 7.80 0.27 -22.52
C SER A 33 6.61 1.20 -22.25
N THR A 34 5.55 0.99 -23.02
CA THR A 34 4.24 1.59 -22.76
C THR A 34 3.21 0.56 -22.31
N ASP A 35 3.60 -0.70 -22.17
CA ASP A 35 2.73 -1.79 -21.71
C ASP A 35 2.49 -1.68 -20.20
N HIS A 36 1.24 -1.57 -19.79
CA HIS A 36 0.86 -1.37 -18.39
C HIS A 36 1.38 -2.46 -17.44
N LYS A 37 1.47 -3.73 -17.90
CA LYS A 37 2.00 -4.82 -17.09
C LYS A 37 3.49 -4.66 -16.83
N THR A 38 4.26 -4.31 -17.86
CA THR A 38 5.70 -4.05 -17.71
C THR A 38 5.95 -2.89 -16.77
N ILE A 39 5.21 -1.79 -16.90
CA ILE A 39 5.30 -0.64 -15.99
C ILE A 39 4.88 -1.02 -14.58
N GLY A 40 3.80 -1.79 -14.43
CA GLY A 40 3.36 -2.31 -13.13
C GLY A 40 4.44 -3.17 -12.46
N TYR A 41 5.14 -4.03 -13.20
CA TYR A 41 6.26 -4.81 -12.65
C TYR A 41 7.43 -3.91 -12.21
N LEU A 42 7.74 -2.85 -12.96
CA LEU A 42 8.74 -1.87 -12.55
C LEU A 42 8.36 -1.21 -11.22
N TYR A 43 7.11 -0.78 -11.06
CA TYR A 43 6.60 -0.26 -9.80
C TYR A 43 6.71 -1.28 -8.66
N LEU A 44 6.25 -2.52 -8.86
CA LEU A 44 6.28 -3.56 -7.83
C LEU A 44 7.71 -3.89 -7.37
N VAL A 45 8.64 -4.05 -8.32
CA VAL A 45 10.04 -4.37 -8.00
C VAL A 45 10.72 -3.20 -7.29
N THR A 46 10.53 -1.97 -7.77
CA THR A 46 11.13 -0.77 -7.16
C THR A 46 10.54 -0.50 -5.77
N SER A 47 9.22 -0.62 -5.61
CA SER A 47 8.56 -0.49 -4.31
C SER A 47 9.05 -1.55 -3.31
N PHE A 48 9.23 -2.79 -3.77
CA PHE A 48 9.78 -3.85 -2.92
C PHE A 48 11.24 -3.58 -2.53
N ALA A 49 12.05 -3.00 -3.41
CA ALA A 49 13.40 -2.56 -3.07
C ALA A 49 13.38 -1.47 -1.98
N TRP A 50 12.48 -0.48 -2.11
CA TRP A 50 12.28 0.54 -1.07
C TRP A 50 11.77 -0.05 0.25
N PHE A 51 10.91 -1.06 0.20
CA PHE A 51 10.49 -1.81 1.40
C PHE A 51 11.67 -2.41 2.15
N LEU A 52 12.61 -3.02 1.43
CA LEU A 52 13.82 -3.60 2.04
C LEU A 52 14.73 -2.50 2.63
N ILE A 53 14.95 -1.39 1.90
CA ILE A 53 15.75 -0.26 2.37
C ILE A 53 15.13 0.36 3.62
N GLY A 54 13.84 0.67 3.60
CA GLY A 54 13.11 1.21 4.75
C GLY A 54 13.07 0.22 5.92
N GLY A 55 13.00 -1.09 5.63
CA GLY A 55 13.11 -2.16 6.62
C GLY A 55 14.47 -2.19 7.31
N ILE A 56 15.58 -2.01 6.59
CA ILE A 56 16.92 -1.89 7.17
C ILE A 56 16.99 -0.68 8.13
N LEU A 57 16.45 0.46 7.73
CA LEU A 57 16.38 1.64 8.60
C LEU A 57 15.57 1.35 9.88
N ALA A 58 14.46 0.61 9.78
CA ALA A 58 13.70 0.18 10.96
C ALA A 58 14.50 -0.74 11.87
N LEU A 59 15.29 -1.66 11.32
CA LEU A 59 16.17 -2.52 12.12
C LEU A 59 17.25 -1.72 12.86
N LEU A 60 17.80 -0.67 12.24
CA LEU A 60 18.74 0.24 12.91
C LEU A 60 18.08 0.96 14.09
N ILE A 61 16.85 1.49 13.91
CA ILE A 61 16.06 2.09 15.01
C ILE A 61 15.88 1.09 16.16
N ARG A 62 15.50 -0.14 15.85
CA ARG A 62 15.27 -1.16 16.88
C ARG A 62 16.54 -1.62 17.56
N ALA A 63 17.64 -1.75 16.81
CA ALA A 63 18.94 -2.11 17.38
C ALA A 63 19.44 -1.02 18.35
N GLU A 64 19.31 0.27 17.98
CA GLU A 64 19.66 1.40 18.84
C GLU A 64 18.89 1.38 20.16
N LEU A 65 17.58 1.14 20.11
CA LEU A 65 16.71 1.15 21.30
C LEU A 65 16.70 -0.16 22.10
N THR A 66 17.56 -1.13 21.80
CA THR A 66 17.57 -2.42 22.50
C THR A 66 17.94 -2.27 23.98
N ARG A 67 18.83 -1.34 24.30
CA ARG A 67 19.34 -1.06 25.65
C ARG A 67 19.40 0.44 25.91
N PRO A 68 19.40 0.88 27.18
CA PRO A 68 19.67 2.26 27.54
C PRO A 68 21.06 2.70 27.10
N GLY A 69 21.23 3.98 26.83
CA GLY A 69 22.44 4.60 26.29
C GLY A 69 22.52 4.50 24.77
N MET A 70 23.22 5.45 24.16
CA MET A 70 23.48 5.46 22.72
C MET A 70 24.37 4.27 22.36
N GLN A 71 23.91 3.42 21.41
CA GLN A 71 24.63 2.19 21.06
C GLN A 71 25.65 2.44 19.94
N PHE A 72 25.20 2.96 18.79
CA PHE A 72 26.05 3.14 17.59
C PHE A 72 25.63 4.31 16.69
N LEU A 73 24.44 4.88 16.89
CA LEU A 73 23.96 6.06 16.17
C LEU A 73 24.12 7.30 17.04
N SER A 74 24.58 8.43 16.47
CA SER A 74 24.39 9.72 17.11
C SER A 74 22.91 10.13 17.08
N SER A 75 22.49 11.07 17.94
CA SER A 75 21.11 11.57 17.95
C SER A 75 20.68 12.10 16.57
N GLU A 76 21.58 12.79 15.86
CA GLU A 76 21.31 13.30 14.51
C GLU A 76 21.15 12.16 13.50
N GLN A 77 22.02 11.15 13.53
CA GLN A 77 21.88 9.97 12.67
C GLN A 77 20.59 9.21 12.95
N TYR A 78 20.20 9.07 14.23
CA TYR A 78 18.94 8.46 14.60
C TYR A 78 17.75 9.24 14.02
N ASN A 79 17.78 10.58 14.11
CA ASN A 79 16.77 11.46 13.53
C ASN A 79 16.65 11.29 12.01
N GLN A 80 17.78 11.17 11.30
CA GLN A 80 17.80 10.89 9.85
C GLN A 80 17.21 9.50 9.55
N VAL A 81 17.58 8.48 10.32
CA VAL A 81 17.13 7.11 10.12
C VAL A 81 15.61 6.99 10.29
N PHE A 82 15.02 7.53 11.37
CA PHE A 82 13.57 7.43 11.53
C PHE A 82 12.78 8.33 10.55
N THR A 83 13.34 9.49 10.19
CA THR A 83 12.75 10.39 9.18
C THR A 83 12.64 9.67 7.84
N MET A 84 13.75 9.10 7.39
CA MET A 84 13.82 8.42 6.10
C MET A 84 13.08 7.08 6.10
N HIS A 85 13.06 6.35 7.25
CA HIS A 85 12.21 5.17 7.40
C HIS A 85 10.75 5.51 7.14
N GLY A 86 10.20 6.51 7.82
CA GLY A 86 8.80 6.90 7.64
C GLY A 86 8.50 7.38 6.23
N THR A 87 9.36 8.23 5.67
CA THR A 87 9.23 8.76 4.30
C THR A 87 9.24 7.65 3.26
N ILE A 88 10.22 6.74 3.32
CA ILE A 88 10.36 5.63 2.38
C ILE A 88 9.17 4.68 2.47
N MET A 89 8.77 4.30 3.69
CA MET A 89 7.69 3.31 3.88
C MET A 89 6.34 3.81 3.41
N LEU A 90 6.03 5.09 3.57
CA LEU A 90 4.74 5.64 3.12
C LEU A 90 4.76 6.03 1.64
N LEU A 91 5.74 6.83 1.22
CA LEU A 91 5.71 7.52 -0.06
C LEU A 91 6.54 6.85 -1.17
N MET A 92 7.55 6.03 -0.82
CA MET A 92 8.38 5.32 -1.81
C MET A 92 8.03 3.84 -1.92
N PHE A 93 7.47 3.24 -0.87
CA PHE A 93 7.05 1.84 -0.88
C PHE A 93 5.53 1.69 -1.04
N ALA A 94 4.74 2.12 -0.06
CA ALA A 94 3.33 1.71 0.05
C ALA A 94 2.45 2.35 -1.04
N THR A 95 2.58 3.65 -1.30
CA THR A 95 1.81 4.35 -2.34
C THR A 95 2.16 3.85 -3.75
N PRO A 96 3.43 3.72 -4.17
CA PRO A 96 3.76 3.19 -5.48
C PRO A 96 3.49 1.68 -5.63
N LEU A 97 3.46 0.93 -4.53
CA LEU A 97 3.08 -0.48 -4.54
C LEU A 97 1.65 -0.67 -5.03
N PHE A 98 0.70 0.17 -4.54
CA PHE A 98 -0.67 0.12 -5.05
C PHE A 98 -0.73 0.45 -6.54
N VAL A 99 0.06 1.46 -7.00
CA VAL A 99 0.15 1.82 -8.43
C VAL A 99 0.65 0.63 -9.25
N GLY A 100 1.60 -0.14 -8.71
CA GLY A 100 2.11 -1.36 -9.31
C GLY A 100 1.02 -2.43 -9.48
N PHE A 101 0.30 -2.79 -8.42
CA PHE A 101 -0.81 -3.73 -8.49
C PHE A 101 -1.94 -3.23 -9.39
N ALA A 102 -2.30 -1.95 -9.30
CA ALA A 102 -3.32 -1.34 -10.16
C ALA A 102 -2.94 -1.45 -11.64
N ASN A 103 -1.69 -1.14 -12.00
CA ASN A 103 -1.21 -1.30 -13.36
C ASN A 103 -1.30 -2.75 -13.85
N VAL A 104 -0.86 -3.73 -13.05
CA VAL A 104 -0.86 -5.13 -13.49
C VAL A 104 -2.27 -5.70 -13.60
N ILE A 105 -3.16 -5.38 -12.66
CA ILE A 105 -4.42 -6.12 -12.45
C ILE A 105 -5.66 -5.37 -12.94
N MET A 106 -5.78 -4.06 -12.64
CA MET A 106 -7.02 -3.32 -12.91
C MET A 106 -7.41 -3.31 -14.41
N PRO A 107 -6.51 -3.12 -15.40
CA PRO A 107 -6.89 -3.20 -16.80
C PRO A 107 -7.42 -4.59 -17.20
N LEU A 108 -6.88 -5.67 -16.61
CA LEU A 108 -7.39 -7.02 -16.80
C LEU A 108 -8.82 -7.15 -16.23
N GLN A 109 -9.06 -6.63 -15.03
CA GLN A 109 -10.35 -6.72 -14.35
C GLN A 109 -11.47 -5.97 -15.06
N ILE A 110 -11.16 -4.86 -15.70
CA ILE A 110 -12.15 -4.08 -16.46
C ILE A 110 -12.22 -4.45 -17.95
N GLY A 111 -11.33 -5.35 -18.42
CA GLY A 111 -11.25 -5.78 -19.82
C GLY A 111 -10.63 -4.76 -20.77
N ALA A 112 -9.84 -3.80 -20.25
CA ALA A 112 -9.10 -2.85 -21.06
C ALA A 112 -7.84 -3.50 -21.66
N ALA A 113 -7.49 -3.13 -22.89
CA ALA A 113 -6.28 -3.64 -23.56
C ALA A 113 -4.98 -3.01 -23.01
N ASP A 114 -5.06 -1.79 -22.50
CA ASP A 114 -4.00 -1.02 -21.84
C ASP A 114 -4.64 0.09 -21.00
N VAL A 115 -3.83 0.96 -20.37
CA VAL A 115 -4.30 2.18 -19.72
C VAL A 115 -4.56 3.29 -20.75
N ALA A 116 -5.34 4.33 -20.39
CA ALA A 116 -5.75 5.41 -21.30
C ALA A 116 -4.54 6.21 -21.84
N PHE A 117 -3.54 6.46 -20.99
CA PHE A 117 -2.37 7.27 -21.34
C PHE A 117 -1.05 6.48 -21.09
N PRO A 118 -0.66 5.54 -21.99
CA PRO A 118 0.46 4.64 -21.74
C PRO A 118 1.81 5.37 -21.58
N ARG A 119 2.05 6.46 -22.33
CA ARG A 119 3.27 7.26 -22.21
C ARG A 119 3.34 8.05 -20.91
N MET A 120 2.21 8.59 -20.47
CA MET A 120 2.09 9.28 -19.17
C MET A 120 2.29 8.29 -18.02
N ASN A 121 1.84 7.04 -18.17
CA ASN A 121 2.07 5.97 -17.21
C ASN A 121 3.57 5.69 -17.00
N MET A 122 4.34 5.65 -18.09
CA MET A 122 5.80 5.49 -17.99
C MET A 122 6.49 6.72 -17.41
N LEU A 123 6.02 7.94 -17.75
CA LEU A 123 6.51 9.18 -17.13
C LEU A 123 6.27 9.19 -15.62
N SER A 124 5.09 8.79 -15.18
CA SER A 124 4.72 8.64 -13.76
C SER A 124 5.73 7.74 -13.01
N TYR A 125 6.09 6.60 -13.60
CA TYR A 125 7.12 5.72 -13.04
C TYR A 125 8.49 6.40 -12.91
N TRP A 126 8.95 7.11 -13.93
CA TRP A 126 10.24 7.79 -13.90
C TRP A 126 10.28 8.91 -12.87
N LEU A 127 9.23 9.70 -12.75
CA LEU A 127 9.10 10.73 -11.72
C LEU A 127 9.15 10.12 -10.31
N TYR A 128 8.46 9.02 -10.09
CA TYR A 128 8.52 8.27 -8.84
C TYR A 128 9.94 7.77 -8.53
N LEU A 129 10.57 7.08 -9.48
CA LEU A 129 11.90 6.51 -9.28
C LEU A 129 12.95 7.59 -8.99
N PHE A 130 13.01 8.62 -9.82
CA PHE A 130 14.00 9.68 -9.64
C PHE A 130 13.70 10.56 -8.43
N GLY A 131 12.45 10.86 -8.13
CA GLY A 131 12.05 11.55 -6.91
C GLY A 131 12.51 10.80 -5.66
N GLY A 132 12.31 9.48 -5.61
CA GLY A 132 12.80 8.63 -4.53
C GLY A 132 14.33 8.63 -4.41
N ILE A 133 15.04 8.53 -5.53
CA ILE A 133 16.51 8.57 -5.56
C ILE A 133 17.02 9.93 -5.05
N VAL A 134 16.41 11.04 -5.47
CA VAL A 134 16.77 12.39 -5.01
C VAL A 134 16.58 12.53 -3.50
N ALA A 135 15.43 12.12 -2.97
CA ALA A 135 15.18 12.17 -1.52
C ALA A 135 16.20 11.31 -0.74
N PHE A 136 16.53 10.12 -1.23
CA PHE A 136 17.49 9.21 -0.61
C PHE A 136 18.93 9.70 -0.71
N ALA A 137 19.28 10.46 -1.75
CA ALA A 137 20.62 11.01 -1.97
C ALA A 137 21.06 11.96 -0.85
N GLY A 138 20.13 12.46 -0.02
CA GLY A 138 20.45 13.18 1.21
C GLY A 138 21.44 12.46 2.11
N PHE A 139 21.41 11.13 2.19
CA PHE A 139 22.40 10.36 2.97
C PHE A 139 23.84 10.49 2.45
N LEU A 140 24.00 10.88 1.19
CA LEU A 140 25.32 11.08 0.55
C LEU A 140 25.77 12.53 0.61
N SER A 141 24.94 13.44 1.11
CA SER A 141 25.25 14.87 1.19
C SER A 141 26.01 15.24 2.47
N PRO A 142 26.76 16.35 2.48
CA PRO A 142 27.31 16.90 3.72
C PRO A 142 26.18 17.19 4.73
N GLY A 143 26.31 16.70 5.97
CA GLY A 143 25.26 16.81 6.99
C GLY A 143 24.23 15.67 7.00
N GLY A 144 24.21 14.84 5.96
CA GLY A 144 23.32 13.65 5.90
C GLY A 144 21.92 13.95 5.35
N ALA A 145 20.99 13.02 5.55
CA ALA A 145 19.61 13.12 5.10
C ALA A 145 18.77 14.06 5.98
N ALA A 146 17.53 14.33 5.56
CA ALA A 146 16.57 15.06 6.38
C ALA A 146 16.36 14.38 7.74
N SER A 147 16.24 15.16 8.84
CA SER A 147 16.21 14.69 10.22
C SER A 147 14.99 15.17 11.04
N PHE A 148 14.05 15.88 10.42
CA PHE A 148 12.90 16.52 11.06
C PHE A 148 11.64 15.65 11.17
N GLY A 149 11.72 14.37 10.86
CA GLY A 149 10.57 13.47 10.76
C GLY A 149 9.82 13.61 9.43
N TRP A 150 9.10 12.57 9.02
CA TRP A 150 8.38 12.56 7.74
C TRP A 150 7.27 13.63 7.62
N THR A 151 6.84 14.19 8.75
CA THR A 151 5.84 15.28 8.80
C THR A 151 6.44 16.66 8.55
N ALA A 152 7.75 16.82 8.62
CA ALA A 152 8.49 18.05 8.36
C ALA A 152 7.90 19.31 9.01
N TYR A 153 7.51 19.23 10.28
CA TYR A 153 6.84 20.34 10.98
C TYR A 153 7.71 21.61 11.02
N ALA A 154 7.14 22.72 10.59
CA ALA A 154 7.73 24.04 10.79
C ALA A 154 7.62 24.44 12.29
N PRO A 155 8.63 25.11 12.86
CA PRO A 155 9.85 25.64 12.21
C PRO A 155 11.02 24.67 12.09
N LEU A 156 10.93 23.42 12.64
CA LEU A 156 12.05 22.47 12.66
C LEU A 156 12.60 22.18 11.27
N SER A 157 11.75 22.20 10.24
CA SER A 157 12.12 21.94 8.85
C SER A 157 12.68 23.15 8.08
N ASN A 158 12.70 24.35 8.68
CA ASN A 158 13.25 25.52 8.03
C ASN A 158 14.80 25.48 7.94
N ASN A 159 15.41 26.45 7.25
CA ASN A 159 16.86 26.53 7.06
C ASN A 159 17.66 26.92 8.31
N ILE A 160 17.00 27.42 9.37
CA ILE A 160 17.64 27.75 10.65
C ILE A 160 17.90 26.48 11.46
N TYR A 161 16.90 25.59 11.56
CA TYR A 161 16.97 24.38 12.38
C TYR A 161 17.41 23.13 11.60
N SER A 162 17.26 23.16 10.29
CA SER A 162 17.65 22.08 9.37
C SER A 162 18.38 22.66 8.12
N PRO A 163 19.59 23.25 8.30
CA PRO A 163 20.25 24.01 7.24
C PRO A 163 20.86 23.14 6.11
N GLY A 164 20.91 21.82 6.30
CA GLY A 164 21.58 20.92 5.36
C GLY A 164 20.78 20.70 4.06
N ILE A 165 21.50 20.52 2.95
CA ILE A 165 20.93 20.21 1.61
C ILE A 165 20.10 18.90 1.61
N GLY A 166 20.30 18.01 2.59
CA GLY A 166 19.48 16.80 2.73
C GLY A 166 18.00 17.10 2.93
N ALA A 167 17.67 18.24 3.55
CA ALA A 167 16.30 18.72 3.70
C ALA A 167 15.70 19.15 2.33
N ASP A 168 16.44 19.89 1.53
CA ASP A 168 16.03 20.35 0.20
C ASP A 168 15.87 19.16 -0.76
N LEU A 169 16.78 18.20 -0.71
CA LEU A 169 16.67 16.95 -1.48
C LEU A 169 15.42 16.13 -1.09
N TRP A 170 15.07 16.11 0.20
CA TRP A 170 13.83 15.47 0.68
C TRP A 170 12.60 16.18 0.11
N ILE A 171 12.54 17.52 0.20
CA ILE A 171 11.40 18.32 -0.27
C ILE A 171 11.22 18.14 -1.78
N MET A 172 12.28 18.34 -2.56
CA MET A 172 12.23 18.26 -4.02
C MET A 172 11.98 16.83 -4.52
N GLY A 173 12.57 15.83 -3.86
CA GLY A 173 12.33 14.42 -4.15
C GLY A 173 10.86 14.04 -3.98
N LEU A 174 10.23 14.50 -2.90
CA LEU A 174 8.81 14.26 -2.66
C LEU A 174 7.91 15.02 -3.63
N ALA A 175 8.24 16.28 -3.96
CA ALA A 175 7.47 17.07 -4.93
C ALA A 175 7.46 16.39 -6.32
N VAL A 176 8.62 15.92 -6.78
CA VAL A 176 8.76 15.21 -8.07
C VAL A 176 8.01 13.87 -8.04
N SER A 177 8.18 13.07 -6.98
CA SER A 177 7.48 11.79 -6.83
C SER A 177 5.97 11.98 -6.73
N GLY A 178 5.51 13.01 -6.00
CA GLY A 178 4.10 13.35 -5.87
C GLY A 178 3.44 13.73 -7.19
N LEU A 179 4.15 14.47 -8.05
CA LEU A 179 3.69 14.76 -9.41
C LEU A 179 3.47 13.45 -10.21
N GLY A 180 4.39 12.49 -10.10
CA GLY A 180 4.23 11.17 -10.70
C GLY A 180 2.97 10.46 -10.21
N THR A 181 2.68 10.52 -8.91
CA THR A 181 1.49 9.90 -8.30
C THR A 181 0.20 10.53 -8.83
N ILE A 182 0.14 11.87 -8.96
CA ILE A 182 -1.00 12.58 -9.56
C ILE A 182 -1.26 12.11 -11.00
N LEU A 183 -0.22 12.02 -11.83
CA LEU A 183 -0.34 11.56 -13.22
C LEU A 183 -0.88 10.12 -13.30
N GLY A 184 -0.44 9.24 -12.39
CA GLY A 184 -0.97 7.89 -12.25
C GLY A 184 -2.46 7.88 -11.91
N GLY A 185 -2.89 8.72 -10.96
CA GLY A 185 -4.30 8.86 -10.56
C GLY A 185 -5.19 9.30 -11.72
N VAL A 186 -4.79 10.35 -12.46
CA VAL A 186 -5.50 10.81 -13.68
C VAL A 186 -5.65 9.68 -14.69
N ASN A 187 -4.58 8.91 -14.90
CA ASN A 187 -4.59 7.81 -15.86
C ASN A 187 -5.56 6.71 -15.46
N PHE A 188 -5.56 6.27 -14.19
CA PHE A 188 -6.47 5.22 -13.74
C PHE A 188 -7.93 5.64 -13.77
N ILE A 189 -8.27 6.87 -13.35
CA ILE A 189 -9.63 7.40 -13.45
C ILE A 189 -10.11 7.36 -14.90
N THR A 190 -9.30 7.91 -15.81
CA THR A 190 -9.66 7.94 -17.24
C THR A 190 -9.83 6.52 -17.80
N THR A 191 -8.91 5.62 -17.48
CA THR A 191 -8.97 4.22 -17.93
C THR A 191 -10.25 3.54 -17.48
N ILE A 192 -10.60 3.68 -16.19
CA ILE A 192 -11.81 3.04 -15.63
C ILE A 192 -13.08 3.62 -16.24
N PHE A 193 -13.16 4.92 -16.48
CA PHE A 193 -14.37 5.52 -17.06
C PHE A 193 -14.52 5.27 -18.55
N THR A 194 -13.44 5.22 -19.32
CA THR A 194 -13.50 5.24 -20.79
C THR A 194 -13.17 3.92 -21.47
N MET A 195 -12.49 2.99 -20.80
CA MET A 195 -11.92 1.80 -21.45
C MET A 195 -12.47 0.47 -20.93
N ARG A 196 -13.55 0.48 -20.18
CA ARG A 196 -14.21 -0.77 -19.76
C ARG A 196 -14.73 -1.55 -20.96
N ALA A 197 -14.56 -2.88 -20.92
CA ALA A 197 -15.09 -3.76 -21.94
C ALA A 197 -16.63 -3.66 -22.06
N PRO A 198 -17.20 -3.94 -23.25
CA PRO A 198 -18.65 -4.05 -23.41
C PRO A 198 -19.28 -4.99 -22.38
N GLY A 199 -20.33 -4.55 -21.72
CA GLY A 199 -20.98 -5.29 -20.64
C GLY A 199 -20.40 -5.04 -19.23
N MET A 200 -19.17 -4.51 -19.11
CA MET A 200 -18.56 -4.13 -17.83
C MET A 200 -19.12 -2.78 -17.36
N THR A 201 -20.31 -2.81 -16.75
CA THR A 201 -20.88 -1.63 -16.09
C THR A 201 -20.16 -1.33 -14.78
N MET A 202 -20.37 -0.15 -14.19
CA MET A 202 -19.75 0.20 -12.91
C MET A 202 -20.04 -0.85 -11.83
N PHE A 203 -21.27 -1.32 -11.69
CA PHE A 203 -21.68 -2.34 -10.72
C PHE A 203 -21.43 -3.80 -11.17
N ARG A 204 -20.57 -4.00 -12.17
CA ARG A 204 -19.99 -5.31 -12.53
C ARG A 204 -18.47 -5.33 -12.38
N MET A 205 -17.86 -4.19 -12.02
CA MET A 205 -16.42 -4.14 -11.72
C MET A 205 -16.11 -4.87 -10.42
N SER A 206 -14.92 -5.42 -10.36
CA SER A 206 -14.35 -6.00 -9.13
C SER A 206 -14.23 -4.96 -8.01
N ILE A 207 -14.20 -5.41 -6.76
CA ILE A 207 -14.00 -4.52 -5.61
C ILE A 207 -12.62 -3.86 -5.65
N PHE A 208 -11.59 -4.56 -6.11
CA PHE A 208 -10.26 -3.96 -6.28
C PHE A 208 -10.28 -2.80 -7.27
N SER A 209 -10.94 -2.94 -8.43
CA SER A 209 -11.07 -1.85 -9.41
C SER A 209 -11.83 -0.63 -8.85
N TRP A 210 -12.86 -0.84 -8.02
CA TRP A 210 -13.53 0.24 -7.28
C TRP A 210 -12.59 0.94 -6.30
N ASN A 211 -11.77 0.18 -5.56
CA ASN A 211 -10.81 0.76 -4.64
C ASN A 211 -9.72 1.55 -5.37
N VAL A 212 -9.25 1.07 -6.53
CA VAL A 212 -8.31 1.82 -7.39
C VAL A 212 -8.92 3.14 -7.85
N LEU A 213 -10.19 3.15 -8.28
CA LEU A 213 -10.88 4.38 -8.68
C LEU A 213 -10.95 5.40 -7.54
N LEU A 214 -11.45 4.99 -6.38
CA LEU A 214 -11.63 5.89 -5.24
C LEU A 214 -10.28 6.38 -4.68
N THR A 215 -9.28 5.51 -4.63
CA THR A 215 -7.91 5.89 -4.27
C THR A 215 -7.34 6.92 -5.25
N SER A 216 -7.56 6.74 -6.55
CA SER A 216 -7.08 7.69 -7.56
C SER A 216 -7.77 9.06 -7.44
N ILE A 217 -9.04 9.11 -7.06
CA ILE A 217 -9.76 10.36 -6.73
C ILE A 217 -9.13 11.04 -5.50
N LEU A 218 -8.86 10.27 -4.44
CA LEU A 218 -8.18 10.81 -3.25
C LEU A 218 -6.79 11.35 -3.57
N VAL A 219 -6.02 10.69 -4.43
CA VAL A 219 -4.70 11.19 -4.89
C VAL A 219 -4.83 12.59 -5.49
N ILE A 220 -5.80 12.81 -6.37
CA ILE A 220 -6.01 14.12 -7.02
C ILE A 220 -6.43 15.20 -6.01
N ILE A 221 -7.13 14.84 -4.94
CA ILE A 221 -7.55 15.78 -3.90
C ILE A 221 -6.41 16.08 -2.92
N ALA A 222 -5.65 15.06 -2.50
CA ALA A 222 -4.72 15.16 -1.39
C ALA A 222 -3.31 15.64 -1.78
N PHE A 223 -2.77 15.20 -2.93
CA PHE A 223 -1.39 15.54 -3.31
C PHE A 223 -1.16 16.99 -3.71
N PRO A 224 -2.09 17.75 -4.35
CA PRO A 224 -1.85 19.16 -4.64
C PRO A 224 -1.62 20.03 -3.41
N PRO A 225 -2.37 19.92 -2.28
CA PRO A 225 -2.04 20.60 -1.03
C PRO A 225 -0.66 20.26 -0.48
N LEU A 226 -0.24 19.00 -0.56
CA LEU A 226 1.11 18.60 -0.18
C LEU A 226 2.16 19.28 -1.07
N ALA A 227 1.96 19.27 -2.40
CA ALA A 227 2.88 19.92 -3.33
C ALA A 227 3.00 21.43 -3.05
N ALA A 228 1.89 22.11 -2.78
CA ALA A 228 1.87 23.52 -2.41
C ALA A 228 2.64 23.76 -1.09
N ALA A 229 2.44 22.91 -0.08
CA ALA A 229 3.17 22.99 1.18
C ALA A 229 4.67 22.77 1.00
N LEU A 230 5.08 21.77 0.23
CA LEU A 230 6.49 21.49 -0.05
C LEU A 230 7.18 22.66 -0.80
N LEU A 231 6.53 23.21 -1.83
CA LEU A 231 7.06 24.33 -2.58
C LEU A 231 7.12 25.62 -1.74
N GLY A 232 6.13 25.83 -0.87
CA GLY A 232 6.15 26.95 0.09
C GLY A 232 7.30 26.82 1.09
N LEU A 233 7.54 25.61 1.62
CA LEU A 233 8.66 25.35 2.53
C LEU A 233 10.01 25.55 1.83
N GLU A 234 10.15 25.08 0.59
CA GLU A 234 11.38 25.28 -0.20
C GLU A 234 11.62 26.76 -0.47
N SER A 235 10.56 27.52 -0.74
CA SER A 235 10.64 28.98 -0.88
C SER A 235 11.11 29.68 0.39
N ASP A 236 10.62 29.27 1.56
CA ASP A 236 11.08 29.77 2.85
C ASP A 236 12.57 29.47 3.08
N ARG A 237 13.03 28.27 2.69
CA ARG A 237 14.40 27.81 2.89
C ARG A 237 15.39 28.51 1.97
N LEU A 238 15.06 28.63 0.66
CA LEU A 238 16.00 29.11 -0.37
C LEU A 238 15.88 30.61 -0.66
N PHE A 239 14.67 31.18 -0.54
CA PHE A 239 14.41 32.56 -0.97
C PHE A 239 14.02 33.48 0.19
N GLY A 240 13.95 32.95 1.43
CA GLY A 240 13.60 33.74 2.61
C GLY A 240 12.15 34.24 2.61
N SER A 241 11.24 33.56 1.91
CA SER A 241 9.82 33.80 2.07
C SER A 241 9.39 33.41 3.51
N GLN A 242 8.22 33.82 3.96
CA GLN A 242 7.75 33.63 5.33
C GLN A 242 6.39 32.93 5.36
N VAL A 243 6.19 31.97 4.46
CA VAL A 243 4.93 31.24 4.34
C VAL A 243 4.62 30.49 5.62
N PHE A 244 5.62 29.85 6.22
CA PHE A 244 5.48 29.04 7.43
C PHE A 244 6.18 29.63 8.66
N ASP A 245 6.35 30.95 8.69
CA ASP A 245 6.89 31.63 9.86
C ASP A 245 5.94 31.46 11.07
N PRO A 246 6.44 30.91 12.19
CA PRO A 246 5.65 30.74 13.41
C PRO A 246 5.04 32.04 13.94
N ALA A 247 5.71 33.19 13.79
CA ALA A 247 5.21 34.47 14.24
C ALA A 247 3.90 34.88 13.54
N ASN A 248 3.67 34.38 12.33
CA ASN A 248 2.50 34.64 11.51
C ASN A 248 1.51 33.45 11.48
N GLY A 249 1.62 32.50 12.40
CA GLY A 249 0.77 31.31 12.44
C GLY A 249 1.17 30.22 11.42
N GLY A 250 2.31 30.36 10.77
CA GLY A 250 2.79 29.46 9.71
C GLY A 250 3.01 28.02 10.17
N ALA A 251 3.36 27.80 11.44
CA ALA A 251 3.48 26.45 12.00
C ALA A 251 2.15 25.67 11.96
N MET A 252 1.03 26.33 12.25
CA MET A 252 -0.31 25.73 12.17
C MET A 252 -0.75 25.54 10.72
N LEU A 253 -0.45 26.53 9.86
CA LEU A 253 -0.74 26.43 8.43
C LEU A 253 -0.04 25.19 7.82
N TRP A 254 1.25 24.97 8.15
CA TRP A 254 1.97 23.77 7.72
C TRP A 254 1.24 22.49 8.16
N GLN A 255 0.88 22.38 9.45
CA GLN A 255 0.22 21.20 9.97
C GLN A 255 -1.13 20.93 9.31
N HIS A 256 -1.94 21.95 9.06
CA HIS A 256 -3.22 21.79 8.36
C HIS A 256 -3.03 21.36 6.91
N LEU A 257 -2.13 21.97 6.15
CA LEU A 257 -1.85 21.58 4.75
C LEU A 257 -1.27 20.16 4.68
N PHE A 258 -0.32 19.86 5.58
CA PHE A 258 0.29 18.54 5.63
C PHE A 258 -0.73 17.45 5.97
N TRP A 259 -1.56 17.64 6.99
CA TRP A 259 -2.51 16.62 7.43
C TRP A 259 -3.76 16.55 6.56
N PHE A 260 -4.13 17.61 5.87
CA PHE A 260 -5.13 17.55 4.80
C PHE A 260 -4.69 16.59 3.66
N PHE A 261 -3.40 16.46 3.44
CA PHE A 261 -2.83 15.36 2.67
C PHE A 261 -2.69 14.08 3.51
N GLY A 262 -2.09 14.17 4.69
CA GLY A 262 -1.56 13.03 5.44
C GLY A 262 -2.63 12.03 5.90
N HIS A 263 -3.84 12.49 6.23
CA HIS A 263 -4.92 11.55 6.56
C HIS A 263 -5.54 10.89 5.32
N PRO A 264 -5.93 11.59 4.25
CA PRO A 264 -6.28 10.92 3.00
C PRO A 264 -5.19 9.97 2.49
N GLU A 265 -3.90 10.28 2.70
CA GLU A 265 -2.79 9.38 2.33
C GLU A 265 -2.92 8.01 2.98
N VAL A 266 -3.24 7.93 4.28
CA VAL A 266 -3.40 6.62 4.93
C VAL A 266 -4.56 5.81 4.35
N TYR A 267 -5.60 6.46 3.82
CA TYR A 267 -6.68 5.79 3.09
C TYR A 267 -6.31 5.49 1.63
N ILE A 268 -5.49 6.30 0.98
CA ILE A 268 -4.85 5.98 -0.31
C ILE A 268 -4.05 4.68 -0.17
N LEU A 269 -3.39 4.49 0.97
CA LEU A 269 -2.70 3.24 1.30
C LEU A 269 -3.67 2.09 1.61
N ALA A 270 -4.71 2.31 2.40
CA ALA A 270 -5.56 1.23 2.91
C ALA A 270 -6.53 0.67 1.85
N LEU A 271 -7.18 1.54 1.07
CA LEU A 271 -8.28 1.13 0.19
C LEU A 271 -7.88 0.09 -0.86
N PRO A 272 -6.76 0.22 -1.62
CA PRO A 272 -6.38 -0.79 -2.60
C PRO A 272 -6.15 -2.16 -1.97
N PHE A 273 -5.56 -2.20 -0.78
CA PHE A 273 -5.27 -3.43 -0.07
C PHE A 273 -6.52 -4.06 0.56
N PHE A 274 -7.51 -3.26 0.95
CA PHE A 274 -8.86 -3.76 1.22
C PHE A 274 -9.49 -4.40 -0.02
N GLY A 275 -9.21 -3.82 -1.20
CA GLY A 275 -9.59 -4.40 -2.47
C GLY A 275 -8.97 -5.77 -2.70
N ILE A 276 -7.66 -5.92 -2.49
CA ILE A 276 -6.94 -7.20 -2.60
C ILE A 276 -7.58 -8.27 -1.70
N ALA A 277 -7.80 -7.94 -0.41
CA ALA A 277 -8.45 -8.86 0.52
C ALA A 277 -9.85 -9.28 0.04
N SER A 278 -10.62 -8.32 -0.53
CA SER A 278 -11.96 -8.57 -1.03
C SER A 278 -12.00 -9.44 -2.30
N GLU A 279 -10.92 -9.47 -3.10
CA GLU A 279 -10.80 -10.39 -4.24
C GLU A 279 -10.43 -11.81 -3.79
N ILE A 280 -9.63 -11.94 -2.74
CA ILE A 280 -9.10 -13.25 -2.28
C ILE A 280 -10.13 -14.02 -1.45
N LEU A 281 -10.85 -13.35 -0.54
CA LEU A 281 -11.79 -13.99 0.37
C LEU A 281 -12.87 -14.83 -0.34
N PRO A 282 -13.52 -14.36 -1.41
CA PRO A 282 -14.53 -15.16 -2.13
C PRO A 282 -13.96 -16.44 -2.73
N VAL A 283 -12.75 -16.37 -3.29
CA VAL A 283 -12.09 -17.50 -3.96
C VAL A 283 -11.85 -18.65 -2.99
N PHE A 284 -11.26 -18.37 -1.83
CA PHE A 284 -10.91 -19.37 -0.82
C PHE A 284 -12.03 -19.66 0.19
N SER A 285 -13.12 -18.91 0.15
CA SER A 285 -14.38 -19.25 0.83
C SER A 285 -15.34 -20.02 -0.09
N ARG A 286 -15.03 -20.10 -1.40
CA ARG A 286 -15.86 -20.70 -2.45
C ARG A 286 -17.29 -20.15 -2.45
N LYS A 287 -17.38 -18.83 -2.29
CA LYS A 287 -18.65 -18.12 -2.09
C LYS A 287 -18.55 -16.72 -2.69
N PRO A 288 -19.62 -16.17 -3.30
CA PRO A 288 -19.62 -14.79 -3.74
C PRO A 288 -19.38 -13.82 -2.58
N ILE A 289 -18.80 -12.66 -2.88
CA ILE A 289 -18.58 -11.62 -1.88
C ILE A 289 -19.93 -11.19 -1.28
N PHE A 290 -20.03 -11.23 0.04
CA PHE A 290 -21.27 -10.86 0.73
C PHE A 290 -21.49 -9.35 0.67
N GLY A 291 -22.69 -8.93 0.24
CA GLY A 291 -23.10 -7.52 0.25
C GLY A 291 -22.27 -6.62 -0.67
N TYR A 292 -21.99 -7.05 -1.90
CA TYR A 292 -21.19 -6.34 -2.90
C TYR A 292 -21.49 -4.83 -2.99
N LYS A 293 -22.77 -4.44 -3.14
CA LYS A 293 -23.17 -3.02 -3.21
C LYS A 293 -22.91 -2.28 -1.88
N GLY A 294 -23.16 -2.93 -0.76
CA GLY A 294 -22.87 -2.38 0.57
C GLY A 294 -21.38 -2.14 0.78
N LEU A 295 -20.54 -3.05 0.29
CA LEU A 295 -19.09 -2.93 0.35
C LEU A 295 -18.58 -1.73 -0.48
N ILE A 296 -19.15 -1.50 -1.67
CA ILE A 296 -18.85 -0.33 -2.49
C ILE A 296 -19.30 0.95 -1.79
N ALA A 297 -20.54 1.00 -1.28
CA ALA A 297 -21.05 2.16 -0.55
C ALA A 297 -20.19 2.50 0.67
N ALA A 298 -19.77 1.49 1.44
CA ALA A 298 -18.84 1.67 2.55
C ALA A 298 -17.48 2.23 2.09
N THR A 299 -16.95 1.76 0.96
CA THR A 299 -15.69 2.27 0.40
C THR A 299 -15.80 3.73 -0.04
N ILE A 300 -16.92 4.11 -0.69
CA ILE A 300 -17.20 5.50 -1.06
C ILE A 300 -17.31 6.38 0.21
N ALA A 301 -18.02 5.91 1.24
CA ALA A 301 -18.17 6.63 2.49
C ALA A 301 -16.81 6.86 3.19
N ILE A 302 -15.94 5.84 3.24
CA ILE A 302 -14.58 5.98 3.78
C ILE A 302 -13.80 7.03 2.99
N ALA A 303 -13.80 6.95 1.66
CA ALA A 303 -13.09 7.91 0.82
C ALA A 303 -13.59 9.35 1.03
N ALA A 304 -14.91 9.54 1.06
CA ALA A 304 -15.51 10.86 1.29
C ALA A 304 -15.20 11.41 2.69
N LEU A 305 -15.31 10.60 3.75
CA LEU A 305 -15.02 11.01 5.11
C LEU A 305 -13.53 11.29 5.34
N SER A 306 -12.64 10.61 4.61
CA SER A 306 -11.20 10.75 4.81
C SER A 306 -10.68 12.18 4.66
N VAL A 307 -11.32 13.01 3.82
CA VAL A 307 -10.94 14.41 3.63
C VAL A 307 -11.50 15.36 4.70
N ALA A 308 -12.28 14.86 5.66
CA ALA A 308 -12.94 15.67 6.70
C ALA A 308 -12.44 15.36 8.13
N VAL A 309 -11.43 14.51 8.31
CA VAL A 309 -10.99 14.03 9.64
C VAL A 309 -9.55 14.40 9.98
N TRP A 310 -8.81 15.08 9.11
CA TRP A 310 -7.35 15.25 9.18
C TRP A 310 -6.82 15.81 10.49
N ALA A 311 -7.56 16.70 11.17
CA ALA A 311 -7.04 17.38 12.34
C ALA A 311 -7.10 16.55 13.63
N HIS A 312 -7.52 15.28 13.59
CA HIS A 312 -7.26 14.37 14.69
C HIS A 312 -5.76 14.08 14.91
N HIS A 313 -4.92 14.32 13.91
CA HIS A 313 -3.47 14.32 14.08
C HIS A 313 -2.92 15.56 14.82
N MET A 314 -3.79 16.50 15.17
CA MET A 314 -3.44 17.81 15.70
C MET A 314 -4.15 18.13 17.02
N TYR A 315 -4.73 17.16 17.73
CA TYR A 315 -5.49 17.38 18.96
C TYR A 315 -4.67 18.10 20.04
N THR A 316 -3.37 17.82 20.11
CA THR A 316 -2.46 18.45 21.08
C THR A 316 -1.88 19.79 20.64
N SER A 317 -2.21 20.29 19.43
CA SER A 317 -1.71 21.57 18.91
C SER A 317 -2.45 22.81 19.49
N GLY A 318 -3.62 22.62 20.08
CA GLY A 318 -4.39 23.66 20.74
C GLY A 318 -5.27 24.54 19.84
N GLN A 319 -5.24 24.36 18.51
CA GLN A 319 -6.00 25.18 17.55
C GLN A 319 -6.86 24.33 16.61
N VAL A 320 -7.58 23.38 17.18
CA VAL A 320 -8.43 22.43 16.45
C VAL A 320 -9.82 22.40 17.07
N LEU A 321 -10.85 22.36 16.23
CA LEU A 321 -12.24 22.17 16.67
C LEU A 321 -12.44 20.70 17.11
N LEU A 322 -12.03 20.38 18.35
CA LEU A 322 -11.98 19.02 18.88
C LEU A 322 -13.30 18.25 18.73
N PRO A 323 -14.49 18.80 19.09
CA PRO A 323 -15.75 18.04 18.99
C PRO A 323 -16.06 17.63 17.55
N PHE A 324 -15.81 18.49 16.57
CA PHE A 324 -16.06 18.21 15.16
C PHE A 324 -15.13 17.10 14.64
N PHE A 325 -13.82 17.27 14.80
CA PHE A 325 -12.86 16.29 14.28
C PHE A 325 -12.93 14.95 15.02
N SER A 326 -13.25 14.95 16.31
CA SER A 326 -13.50 13.72 17.05
C SER A 326 -14.73 12.99 16.52
N PHE A 327 -15.87 13.68 16.37
CA PHE A 327 -17.10 13.09 15.83
C PHE A 327 -16.88 12.51 14.43
N MET A 328 -16.27 13.26 13.52
CA MET A 328 -15.98 12.81 12.16
C MET A 328 -15.05 11.60 12.13
N THR A 329 -14.08 11.55 13.06
CA THR A 329 -13.14 10.43 13.19
C THR A 329 -13.81 9.18 13.72
N PHE A 330 -14.74 9.29 14.69
CA PHE A 330 -15.57 8.15 15.09
C PHE A 330 -16.48 7.68 13.95
N LEU A 331 -17.02 8.61 13.18
CA LEU A 331 -17.94 8.30 12.09
C LEU A 331 -17.28 7.45 10.99
N ILE A 332 -16.01 7.66 10.65
CA ILE A 332 -15.32 6.89 9.62
C ILE A 332 -15.09 5.42 10.04
N ALA A 333 -15.14 5.11 11.33
CA ALA A 333 -15.07 3.74 11.81
C ALA A 333 -16.32 2.91 11.43
N VAL A 334 -17.47 3.55 11.25
CA VAL A 334 -18.74 2.87 10.92
C VAL A 334 -18.67 2.16 9.57
N PRO A 335 -18.38 2.82 8.42
CA PRO A 335 -18.26 2.13 7.15
C PRO A 335 -17.09 1.14 7.13
N THR A 336 -16.04 1.35 7.90
CA THR A 336 -14.97 0.37 8.07
C THR A 336 -15.49 -0.90 8.76
N GLY A 337 -16.32 -0.78 9.79
CA GLY A 337 -17.01 -1.88 10.44
C GLY A 337 -17.93 -2.64 9.46
N VAL A 338 -18.65 -1.94 8.59
CA VAL A 338 -19.46 -2.56 7.53
C VAL A 338 -18.60 -3.47 6.66
N LYS A 339 -17.39 -3.03 6.25
CA LYS A 339 -16.48 -3.88 5.47
C LYS A 339 -16.08 -5.15 6.22
N PHE A 340 -15.79 -5.06 7.52
CA PHE A 340 -15.51 -6.23 8.35
C PHE A 340 -16.66 -7.23 8.35
N PHE A 341 -17.89 -6.76 8.54
CA PHE A 341 -19.07 -7.63 8.48
C PHE A 341 -19.26 -8.25 7.10
N ASN A 342 -18.95 -7.53 6.02
CA ASN A 342 -18.98 -8.10 4.66
C ASN A 342 -17.94 -9.22 4.49
N TRP A 343 -16.71 -9.03 4.98
CA TRP A 343 -15.66 -10.06 4.92
C TRP A 343 -16.01 -11.29 5.76
N ILE A 344 -16.48 -11.09 7.00
CA ILE A 344 -16.96 -12.18 7.86
C ILE A 344 -18.16 -12.89 7.20
N GLY A 345 -19.13 -12.14 6.67
CA GLY A 345 -20.30 -12.68 5.97
C GLY A 345 -19.93 -13.47 4.71
N THR A 346 -18.84 -13.11 4.03
CA THR A 346 -18.30 -13.88 2.91
C THR A 346 -17.77 -15.25 3.37
N MET A 347 -17.04 -15.28 4.47
CA MET A 347 -16.52 -16.54 5.06
C MET A 347 -17.61 -17.38 5.73
N TRP A 348 -18.64 -16.75 6.28
CA TRP A 348 -19.71 -17.42 7.03
C TRP A 348 -20.42 -18.46 6.16
N ARG A 349 -20.44 -19.72 6.62
CA ARG A 349 -20.97 -20.87 5.87
C ARG A 349 -20.32 -21.10 4.50
N GLY A 350 -19.11 -20.59 4.29
CA GLY A 350 -18.29 -20.89 3.11
C GLY A 350 -17.54 -22.21 3.28
N SER A 351 -17.09 -22.77 2.17
CA SER A 351 -16.17 -23.92 2.14
C SER A 351 -14.72 -23.40 2.15
N ILE A 352 -14.26 -22.96 3.33
CA ILE A 352 -12.99 -22.27 3.50
C ILE A 352 -11.83 -23.23 3.27
N THR A 353 -10.85 -22.78 2.49
CA THR A 353 -9.56 -23.45 2.29
C THR A 353 -8.41 -22.51 2.69
N PHE A 354 -7.31 -23.10 3.17
CA PHE A 354 -6.22 -22.34 3.81
C PHE A 354 -4.94 -22.36 2.97
N GLU A 355 -5.07 -22.03 1.69
CA GLU A 355 -3.93 -21.73 0.82
C GLU A 355 -3.25 -20.43 1.26
N THR A 356 -2.00 -20.26 0.87
CA THR A 356 -1.17 -19.14 1.31
C THR A 356 -1.86 -17.77 1.17
N PRO A 357 -2.53 -17.39 0.05
CA PRO A 357 -3.20 -16.10 -0.03
C PRO A 357 -4.26 -15.89 1.05
N MET A 358 -5.02 -16.95 1.37
CA MET A 358 -6.08 -16.88 2.39
C MET A 358 -5.54 -16.63 3.79
N ILE A 359 -4.48 -17.34 4.19
CA ILE A 359 -3.91 -17.12 5.53
C ILE A 359 -3.32 -15.71 5.69
N TRP A 360 -2.76 -15.11 4.62
CA TRP A 360 -2.32 -13.72 4.63
C TRP A 360 -3.49 -12.75 4.82
N VAL A 361 -4.62 -13.00 4.17
CA VAL A 361 -5.83 -12.17 4.36
C VAL A 361 -6.41 -12.33 5.77
N LEU A 362 -6.40 -13.55 6.33
CA LEU A 362 -6.81 -13.75 7.73
C LEU A 362 -5.88 -13.00 8.70
N GLY A 363 -4.58 -13.03 8.45
CA GLY A 363 -3.61 -12.22 9.19
C GLY A 363 -3.91 -10.72 9.08
N PHE A 364 -4.19 -10.23 7.87
CA PHE A 364 -4.64 -8.85 7.65
C PHE A 364 -5.88 -8.50 8.47
N LEU A 365 -6.91 -9.34 8.47
CA LEU A 365 -8.14 -9.08 9.23
C LEU A 365 -7.87 -8.93 10.73
N ILE A 366 -7.04 -9.81 11.31
CA ILE A 366 -6.68 -9.77 12.73
C ILE A 366 -5.87 -8.50 13.04
N THR A 367 -4.85 -8.21 12.27
CA THR A 367 -3.95 -7.08 12.53
C THR A 367 -4.67 -5.75 12.35
N PHE A 368 -5.42 -5.60 11.24
CA PHE A 368 -6.15 -4.36 10.99
C PHE A 368 -7.30 -4.14 11.98
N LEU A 369 -7.97 -5.19 12.45
CA LEU A 369 -9.00 -5.07 13.51
C LEU A 369 -8.40 -4.47 14.78
N LEU A 370 -7.28 -5.02 15.26
CA LEU A 370 -6.58 -4.49 16.45
C LEU A 370 -6.12 -3.04 16.24
N GLY A 371 -5.58 -2.73 15.08
CA GLY A 371 -5.18 -1.37 14.71
C GLY A 371 -6.36 -0.39 14.65
N GLY A 372 -7.49 -0.82 14.07
CA GLY A 372 -8.72 -0.03 14.01
C GLY A 372 -9.30 0.27 15.39
N LEU A 373 -9.31 -0.70 16.30
CA LEU A 373 -9.77 -0.51 17.68
C LEU A 373 -8.89 0.50 18.44
N THR A 374 -7.56 0.43 18.27
CA THR A 374 -6.65 1.43 18.87
C THR A 374 -6.81 2.81 18.23
N GLY A 375 -7.21 2.87 16.95
CA GLY A 375 -7.60 4.11 16.28
C GLY A 375 -8.84 4.75 16.87
N VAL A 376 -9.83 3.95 17.25
CA VAL A 376 -11.03 4.43 17.95
C VAL A 376 -10.66 5.03 19.32
N ILE A 377 -9.69 4.46 20.03
CA ILE A 377 -9.15 5.05 21.26
C ILE A 377 -8.56 6.43 20.97
N LEU A 378 -7.70 6.55 19.96
CA LEU A 378 -7.06 7.82 19.56
C LEU A 378 -8.04 8.85 18.97
N ALA A 379 -9.22 8.42 18.50
CA ALA A 379 -10.28 9.32 18.05
C ALA A 379 -10.89 10.18 19.18
N SER A 380 -10.71 9.74 20.44
CA SER A 380 -11.15 10.46 21.64
C SER A 380 -10.05 11.41 22.11
N PRO A 381 -10.24 12.75 22.05
CA PRO A 381 -9.22 13.70 22.47
C PRO A 381 -8.69 13.46 23.89
N PRO A 382 -9.52 13.19 24.93
CA PRO A 382 -8.99 12.92 26.27
C PRO A 382 -8.08 11.71 26.34
N LEU A 383 -8.34 10.65 25.55
CA LEU A 383 -7.51 9.47 25.50
C LEU A 383 -6.25 9.71 24.65
N ASP A 384 -6.37 10.43 23.54
CA ASP A 384 -5.22 10.82 22.72
C ASP A 384 -4.23 11.67 23.53
N PHE A 385 -4.69 12.64 24.31
CA PHE A 385 -3.82 13.48 25.15
C PHE A 385 -2.92 12.66 26.09
N ALA A 386 -3.40 11.51 26.57
CA ALA A 386 -2.62 10.64 27.47
C ALA A 386 -1.53 9.85 26.75
N VAL A 387 -1.65 9.61 25.44
CA VAL A 387 -0.74 8.73 24.69
C VAL A 387 -0.20 9.37 23.41
N SER A 388 -0.58 10.60 23.11
CA SER A 388 -0.09 11.37 21.96
C SER A 388 1.44 11.45 21.97
N ALA A 389 2.07 11.36 20.80
CA ALA A 389 3.53 11.36 20.63
C ALA A 389 4.27 10.27 21.41
N SER A 390 3.59 9.21 21.87
CA SER A 390 4.17 8.04 22.52
C SER A 390 4.28 6.84 21.58
N TYR A 391 4.90 5.75 22.05
CA TYR A 391 4.96 4.48 21.34
C TYR A 391 3.58 3.78 21.18
N PHE A 392 2.54 4.22 21.89
CA PHE A 392 1.17 3.78 21.62
C PHE A 392 0.73 4.15 20.20
N VAL A 393 1.03 5.39 19.78
CA VAL A 393 0.74 5.85 18.41
C VAL A 393 1.58 5.08 17.40
N VAL A 394 2.85 4.77 17.73
CA VAL A 394 3.72 3.95 16.87
C VAL A 394 3.14 2.55 16.68
N ALA A 395 2.70 1.91 17.75
CA ALA A 395 2.04 0.61 17.70
C ALA A 395 0.77 0.67 16.84
N HIS A 396 -0.11 1.63 17.13
CA HIS A 396 -1.36 1.84 16.40
C HIS A 396 -1.11 1.94 14.89
N PHE A 397 -0.27 2.88 14.43
CA PHE A 397 -0.14 3.08 12.99
C PHE A 397 0.59 1.91 12.30
N HIS A 398 1.45 1.14 12.97
CA HIS A 398 1.98 -0.08 12.39
C HIS A 398 0.91 -1.16 12.24
N TYR A 399 -0.03 -1.28 13.19
CA TYR A 399 -1.14 -2.21 13.08
C TYR A 399 -2.08 -1.86 11.93
N VAL A 400 -2.36 -0.56 11.68
CA VAL A 400 -3.21 -0.16 10.55
C VAL A 400 -2.46 -0.08 9.22
N LEU A 401 -1.18 0.36 9.19
CA LEU A 401 -0.42 0.51 7.94
C LEU A 401 0.29 -0.79 7.54
N PHE A 402 1.20 -1.30 8.38
CA PHE A 402 1.90 -2.55 8.09
C PHE A 402 0.91 -3.72 8.04
N GLY A 403 0.01 -3.77 9.03
CA GLY A 403 -1.04 -4.80 9.12
C GLY A 403 -1.98 -4.82 7.93
N THR A 404 -2.15 -3.70 7.22
CA THR A 404 -2.93 -3.63 5.97
C THR A 404 -2.05 -3.86 4.76
N VAL A 405 -1.07 -2.97 4.56
CA VAL A 405 -0.30 -2.91 3.31
C VAL A 405 0.57 -4.15 3.12
N VAL A 406 1.36 -4.52 4.13
CA VAL A 406 2.33 -5.62 3.97
C VAL A 406 1.63 -6.97 3.95
N PHE A 407 0.62 -7.19 4.79
CA PHE A 407 -0.13 -8.44 4.77
C PHE A 407 -0.90 -8.63 3.47
N ALA A 408 -1.62 -7.60 3.01
CA ALA A 408 -2.34 -7.70 1.74
C ALA A 408 -1.42 -7.67 0.52
N MET A 409 -0.26 -7.01 0.58
CA MET A 409 0.79 -7.11 -0.45
C MET A 409 1.20 -8.56 -0.68
N PHE A 410 1.57 -9.27 0.38
CA PHE A 410 1.96 -10.67 0.24
C PHE A 410 0.79 -11.55 -0.17
N ALA A 411 -0.42 -11.30 0.37
CA ALA A 411 -1.62 -11.98 -0.12
C ALA A 411 -1.79 -11.82 -1.63
N GLY A 412 -1.66 -10.59 -2.14
CA GLY A 412 -1.74 -10.26 -3.57
C GLY A 412 -0.60 -10.90 -4.39
N PHE A 413 0.63 -10.88 -3.88
CA PHE A 413 1.74 -11.56 -4.58
C PHE A 413 1.50 -13.06 -4.69
N TYR A 414 1.12 -13.74 -3.62
CA TYR A 414 0.81 -15.18 -3.69
C TYR A 414 -0.39 -15.47 -4.58
N PHE A 415 -1.44 -14.63 -4.54
CA PHE A 415 -2.67 -14.79 -5.30
C PHE A 415 -2.46 -14.59 -6.80
N TRP A 416 -1.85 -13.48 -7.21
CA TRP A 416 -1.66 -13.13 -8.61
C TRP A 416 -0.30 -13.57 -9.18
N TRP A 417 0.55 -14.27 -8.42
CA TRP A 417 1.83 -14.77 -8.93
C TRP A 417 1.69 -15.60 -10.20
N PRO A 418 0.73 -16.55 -10.30
CA PRO A 418 0.50 -17.29 -11.54
C PRO A 418 0.08 -16.37 -12.69
N LYS A 419 -0.73 -15.34 -12.44
CA LYS A 419 -1.12 -14.37 -13.45
C LYS A 419 0.06 -13.53 -13.94
N MET A 420 0.98 -13.16 -13.04
CA MET A 420 2.15 -12.34 -13.36
C MET A 420 3.27 -13.15 -14.04
N THR A 421 3.49 -14.41 -13.63
CA THR A 421 4.68 -15.18 -14.01
C THR A 421 4.37 -16.46 -14.77
N GLY A 422 3.13 -16.90 -14.79
CA GLY A 422 2.72 -18.21 -15.33
C GLY A 422 3.14 -19.40 -14.46
N ARG A 423 3.45 -19.18 -13.17
CA ARG A 423 3.94 -20.22 -12.24
C ARG A 423 3.37 -20.03 -10.86
N MET A 424 3.26 -21.12 -10.08
CA MET A 424 2.83 -21.06 -8.68
C MET A 424 4.04 -20.89 -7.74
N LEU A 425 3.82 -20.22 -6.62
CA LEU A 425 4.72 -20.23 -5.47
C LEU A 425 4.47 -21.49 -4.62
N ASN A 426 5.49 -21.93 -3.89
CA ASN A 426 5.39 -23.10 -3.01
C ASN A 426 4.60 -22.77 -1.74
N GLU A 427 3.57 -23.56 -1.45
CA GLU A 427 2.66 -23.36 -0.30
C GLU A 427 3.36 -23.51 1.06
N THR A 428 4.27 -24.50 1.20
CA THR A 428 4.98 -24.72 2.46
C THR A 428 5.85 -23.52 2.82
N LEU A 429 6.65 -23.03 1.87
CA LEU A 429 7.46 -21.83 2.07
C LEU A 429 6.60 -20.59 2.29
N GLY A 430 5.44 -20.49 1.62
CA GLY A 430 4.46 -19.43 1.82
C GLY A 430 3.91 -19.39 3.24
N LYS A 431 3.59 -20.54 3.80
CA LYS A 431 3.10 -20.67 5.19
C LYS A 431 4.21 -20.40 6.22
N ILE A 432 5.44 -20.86 5.96
CA ILE A 432 6.60 -20.52 6.83
C ILE A 432 6.82 -19.00 6.82
N HIS A 433 6.81 -18.36 5.65
CA HIS A 433 6.91 -16.91 5.51
C HIS A 433 5.82 -16.21 6.33
N PHE A 434 4.56 -16.60 6.17
CA PHE A 434 3.43 -16.02 6.90
C PHE A 434 3.62 -16.10 8.42
N TRP A 435 3.84 -17.30 8.95
CA TRP A 435 3.91 -17.47 10.41
C TRP A 435 5.11 -16.76 11.02
N THR A 436 6.27 -16.76 10.35
CA THR A 436 7.45 -16.04 10.82
C THR A 436 7.18 -14.53 10.86
N LEU A 437 6.55 -13.97 9.81
CA LEU A 437 6.21 -12.55 9.77
C LEU A 437 5.12 -12.21 10.78
N PHE A 438 4.07 -13.00 10.88
CA PHE A 438 2.93 -12.76 11.78
C PHE A 438 3.38 -12.74 13.25
N ILE A 439 4.16 -13.75 13.67
CA ILE A 439 4.73 -13.79 15.02
C ILE A 439 5.67 -12.61 15.25
N GLY A 440 6.58 -12.34 14.32
CA GLY A 440 7.51 -11.21 14.40
C GLY A 440 6.79 -9.87 14.51
N PHE A 441 5.70 -9.67 13.74
CA PHE A 441 4.89 -8.47 13.77
C PHE A 441 4.26 -8.23 15.14
N HIS A 442 3.56 -9.22 15.68
CA HIS A 442 2.91 -9.09 16.98
C HIS A 442 3.92 -8.95 18.13
N THR A 443 5.04 -9.66 18.07
CA THR A 443 6.12 -9.52 19.05
C THR A 443 6.73 -8.12 19.01
N THR A 444 6.85 -7.51 17.82
CA THR A 444 7.40 -6.16 17.66
C THR A 444 6.44 -5.10 18.18
N PHE A 445 5.20 -5.09 17.67
CA PHE A 445 4.32 -3.94 17.80
C PHE A 445 3.28 -4.07 18.92
N LEU A 446 2.89 -5.27 19.34
CA LEU A 446 1.91 -5.40 20.40
C LEU A 446 2.44 -4.81 21.71
N ILE A 447 3.68 -5.14 22.10
CA ILE A 447 4.32 -4.64 23.32
C ILE A 447 4.51 -3.11 23.32
N GLN A 448 4.60 -2.49 22.13
CA GLN A 448 4.76 -1.04 22.00
C GLN A 448 3.54 -0.25 22.48
N HIS A 449 2.33 -0.86 22.52
CA HIS A 449 1.16 -0.21 23.13
C HIS A 449 1.40 0.02 24.63
N TRP A 450 1.89 -0.99 25.35
CA TRP A 450 2.23 -0.86 26.79
C TRP A 450 3.40 0.07 27.02
N LEU A 451 4.41 0.02 26.14
CA LEU A 451 5.55 0.93 26.18
C LEU A 451 5.08 2.38 26.08
N GLY A 452 4.11 2.68 25.19
CA GLY A 452 3.52 4.00 25.06
C GLY A 452 2.64 4.41 26.24
N ILE A 453 1.81 3.50 26.78
CA ILE A 453 1.00 3.75 27.99
C ILE A 453 1.90 4.06 29.21
N LYS A 454 3.08 3.46 29.28
CA LYS A 454 4.09 3.76 30.32
C LYS A 454 4.84 5.08 30.08
N GLY A 455 4.55 5.80 28.99
CA GLY A 455 5.09 7.11 28.70
C GLY A 455 6.34 7.15 27.83
N PHE A 456 6.74 6.03 27.21
CA PHE A 456 7.90 6.06 26.29
C PHE A 456 7.58 6.90 25.06
N PRO A 457 8.30 8.03 24.84
CA PRO A 457 8.03 8.93 23.72
C PRO A 457 8.55 8.37 22.40
N ARG A 458 7.87 8.69 21.31
CA ARG A 458 8.36 8.39 19.96
C ARG A 458 9.48 9.35 19.55
N ARG A 459 10.35 8.90 18.62
CA ARG A 459 11.45 9.70 18.06
C ARG A 459 12.61 10.01 19.02
N TYR A 460 12.68 9.35 20.14
CA TYR A 460 13.81 9.45 21.08
C TYR A 460 14.81 8.33 20.78
N ALA A 461 16.10 8.70 20.75
CA ALA A 461 17.20 7.78 20.45
C ALA A 461 17.63 6.96 21.68
N ASP A 462 17.29 7.42 22.87
CA ASP A 462 17.77 6.87 24.13
C ASP A 462 16.71 6.97 25.25
N TYR A 463 16.95 6.26 26.34
CA TYR A 463 16.15 6.26 27.57
C TYR A 463 17.01 5.85 28.78
N LEU A 464 16.58 6.19 30.00
CA LEU A 464 17.32 5.85 31.19
C LEU A 464 17.08 4.40 31.62
N ALA A 465 18.11 3.76 32.21
CA ALA A 465 17.97 2.40 32.74
C ALA A 465 16.89 2.30 33.83
N THR A 466 16.65 3.38 34.56
CA THR A 466 15.65 3.49 35.63
C THR A 466 14.20 3.63 35.11
N ASP A 467 14.00 3.93 33.83
CA ASP A 467 12.65 4.17 33.25
C ASP A 467 11.82 2.88 33.13
N GLY A 468 12.45 1.70 33.22
CA GLY A 468 11.76 0.41 33.15
C GLY A 468 11.31 0.00 31.73
N PHE A 469 11.88 0.61 30.69
CA PHE A 469 11.52 0.35 29.28
C PHE A 469 12.35 -0.77 28.63
N THR A 470 13.46 -1.18 29.23
CA THR A 470 14.46 -2.07 28.62
C THR A 470 13.87 -3.39 28.14
N THR A 471 13.16 -4.12 29.01
CA THR A 471 12.60 -5.44 28.66
C THR A 471 11.63 -5.34 27.47
N MET A 472 10.76 -4.33 27.45
CA MET A 472 9.79 -4.14 26.36
C MET A 472 10.49 -3.77 25.05
N ASN A 473 11.52 -2.96 25.09
CA ASN A 473 12.34 -2.63 23.92
C ASN A 473 13.10 -3.86 23.38
N MET A 474 13.66 -4.70 24.27
CA MET A 474 14.30 -5.96 23.88
C MET A 474 13.31 -6.91 23.18
N ILE A 475 12.11 -7.11 23.74
CA ILE A 475 11.06 -7.94 23.13
C ILE A 475 10.71 -7.41 21.73
N SER A 476 10.50 -6.09 21.61
CA SER A 476 10.21 -5.45 20.34
C SER A 476 11.34 -5.63 19.31
N THR A 477 12.60 -5.58 19.74
CA THR A 477 13.77 -5.80 18.87
C THR A 477 13.88 -7.25 18.41
N VAL A 478 13.62 -8.22 19.27
CA VAL A 478 13.56 -9.66 18.89
C VAL A 478 12.49 -9.87 17.83
N GLY A 479 11.30 -9.28 18.03
CA GLY A 479 10.23 -9.32 17.03
C GLY A 479 10.65 -8.75 15.67
N SER A 480 11.32 -7.60 15.65
CA SER A 480 11.79 -6.97 14.41
C SER A 480 12.85 -7.81 13.68
N THR A 481 13.66 -8.55 14.42
CA THR A 481 14.59 -9.52 13.81
C THR A 481 13.84 -10.66 13.13
N LEU A 482 12.76 -11.18 13.73
CA LEU A 482 11.91 -12.19 13.08
C LEU A 482 11.23 -11.62 11.82
N LEU A 483 10.80 -10.36 11.83
CA LEU A 483 10.28 -9.69 10.63
C LEU A 483 11.30 -9.70 9.49
N ALA A 484 12.55 -9.36 9.79
CA ALA A 484 13.62 -9.38 8.78
C ALA A 484 13.88 -10.81 8.27
N LEU A 485 13.97 -11.78 9.16
CA LEU A 485 14.20 -13.19 8.82
C LEU A 485 13.05 -13.78 7.99
N SER A 486 11.83 -13.27 8.13
CA SER A 486 10.67 -13.74 7.36
C SER A 486 10.83 -13.51 5.85
N MET A 487 11.68 -12.57 5.42
CA MET A 487 11.95 -12.32 4.00
C MET A 487 12.75 -13.46 3.34
N ILE A 488 13.47 -14.27 4.12
CA ILE A 488 14.30 -15.37 3.59
C ILE A 488 13.44 -16.44 2.91
N PRO A 489 12.41 -17.04 3.55
CA PRO A 489 11.55 -18.02 2.90
C PRO A 489 10.81 -17.45 1.67
N PHE A 490 10.45 -16.17 1.68
CA PHE A 490 9.86 -15.52 0.51
C PHE A 490 10.87 -15.43 -0.65
N ALA A 491 12.09 -14.96 -0.39
CA ALA A 491 13.13 -14.88 -1.41
C ALA A 491 13.48 -16.26 -2.01
N ILE A 492 13.58 -17.28 -1.17
CA ILE A 492 13.78 -18.67 -1.62
C ILE A 492 12.61 -19.12 -2.48
N ASN A 493 11.36 -18.84 -2.07
CA ASN A 493 10.16 -19.23 -2.80
C ASN A 493 10.12 -18.60 -4.20
N VAL A 494 10.40 -17.29 -4.28
CA VAL A 494 10.52 -16.59 -5.57
C VAL A 494 11.63 -17.18 -6.44
N TRP A 495 12.77 -17.54 -5.84
CA TRP A 495 13.89 -18.12 -6.58
C TRP A 495 13.55 -19.48 -7.18
N ILE A 496 13.00 -20.39 -6.38
CA ILE A 496 12.65 -21.74 -6.85
C ILE A 496 11.47 -21.74 -7.82
N SER A 497 10.54 -20.77 -7.71
CA SER A 497 9.38 -20.65 -8.59
C SER A 497 9.78 -20.54 -10.07
N ARG A 498 10.97 -20.02 -10.37
CA ARG A 498 11.51 -19.93 -11.75
C ARG A 498 11.62 -21.28 -12.44
N LYS A 499 11.74 -22.37 -11.67
CA LYS A 499 11.86 -23.75 -12.18
C LYS A 499 10.58 -24.57 -11.98
N SER A 500 9.56 -24.02 -11.30
CA SER A 500 8.27 -24.68 -11.11
C SER A 500 7.56 -24.90 -12.44
N PRO A 501 6.70 -25.92 -12.57
CA PRO A 501 5.89 -26.13 -13.77
C PRO A 501 5.08 -24.87 -14.13
N LYS A 502 4.87 -24.66 -15.43
CA LYS A 502 3.99 -23.59 -15.89
C LYS A 502 2.54 -23.93 -15.61
N VAL A 503 1.77 -22.92 -15.25
CA VAL A 503 0.33 -23.02 -15.13
C VAL A 503 -0.28 -23.14 -16.53
N THR A 504 -1.20 -24.08 -16.70
CA THR A 504 -1.91 -24.35 -17.97
C THR A 504 -3.35 -23.85 -17.97
N SER A 505 -3.89 -23.52 -16.78
CA SER A 505 -5.24 -22.98 -16.60
C SER A 505 -5.22 -21.46 -16.56
N ASP A 506 -6.32 -20.84 -17.02
CA ASP A 506 -6.60 -19.41 -16.84
C ASP A 506 -6.79 -19.07 -15.37
N ASP A 507 -7.43 -19.98 -14.62
CA ASP A 507 -7.68 -19.90 -13.19
C ASP A 507 -7.12 -21.11 -12.45
N PRO A 508 -5.89 -21.03 -11.92
CA PRO A 508 -5.28 -22.12 -11.16
C PRO A 508 -5.92 -22.33 -9.76
N TRP A 509 -6.70 -21.37 -9.26
CA TRP A 509 -7.40 -21.47 -7.97
C TRP A 509 -8.75 -22.16 -8.10
N GLY A 510 -9.34 -22.19 -9.31
CA GLY A 510 -10.59 -22.85 -9.66
C GLY A 510 -11.87 -22.12 -9.26
N TYR A 511 -11.76 -21.02 -8.52
CA TYR A 511 -12.89 -20.20 -8.07
C TYR A 511 -12.67 -18.70 -8.28
N GLY A 512 -11.78 -18.33 -9.18
CA GLY A 512 -11.51 -16.94 -9.56
C GLY A 512 -12.79 -16.26 -10.04
N ALA A 513 -13.14 -15.13 -9.44
CA ALA A 513 -14.40 -14.45 -9.71
C ALA A 513 -14.26 -13.38 -10.80
N SER A 514 -13.27 -12.51 -10.66
CA SER A 514 -13.04 -11.34 -11.50
C SER A 514 -12.38 -11.69 -12.84
N LEU A 515 -12.50 -10.76 -13.79
CA LEU A 515 -12.26 -11.00 -15.22
C LEU A 515 -10.82 -11.42 -15.57
N GLU A 516 -9.82 -11.05 -14.75
CA GLU A 516 -8.43 -11.46 -14.97
C GLU A 516 -8.25 -12.98 -14.96
N TRP A 517 -9.17 -13.72 -14.33
CA TRP A 517 -9.15 -15.18 -14.31
C TRP A 517 -9.81 -15.82 -15.55
N ALA A 518 -10.26 -15.00 -16.52
CA ALA A 518 -10.78 -15.45 -17.81
C ALA A 518 -9.78 -15.29 -18.98
N THR A 519 -8.50 -15.11 -18.68
CA THR A 519 -7.40 -15.04 -19.66
C THR A 519 -6.20 -15.83 -19.19
N SER A 520 -5.28 -16.15 -20.10
CA SER A 520 -4.12 -17.01 -19.83
C SER A 520 -3.20 -16.49 -18.69
N CYS A 521 -2.41 -17.38 -18.13
CA CYS A 521 -1.37 -17.12 -17.13
C CYS A 521 0.03 -17.34 -17.72
N PRO A 522 0.81 -16.28 -18.05
CA PRO A 522 0.48 -14.84 -18.00
C PRO A 522 -0.46 -14.39 -19.13
N PRO A 523 -1.11 -13.22 -19.00
CA PRO A 523 -1.98 -12.70 -20.04
C PRO A 523 -1.19 -12.24 -21.27
N PRO A 524 -1.81 -12.23 -22.47
CA PRO A 524 -1.19 -11.72 -23.68
C PRO A 524 -0.98 -10.19 -23.58
N ARG A 525 -0.27 -9.61 -24.59
CA ARG A 525 0.07 -8.18 -24.58
C ARG A 525 -1.15 -7.26 -24.40
N HIS A 526 -2.24 -7.55 -25.09
CA HIS A 526 -3.51 -6.78 -25.04
C HIS A 526 -4.54 -7.45 -24.13
N ASN A 527 -4.11 -8.21 -23.14
CA ASN A 527 -4.86 -8.78 -22.05
C ASN A 527 -5.77 -9.96 -22.42
N PHE A 528 -6.49 -9.90 -23.53
CA PHE A 528 -7.42 -10.94 -23.95
C PHE A 528 -7.29 -11.23 -25.44
N TYR A 529 -7.25 -12.51 -25.83
CA TYR A 529 -7.43 -12.91 -27.22
C TYR A 529 -8.91 -12.86 -27.61
N ARG A 530 -9.78 -13.22 -26.69
CA ARG A 530 -11.24 -13.18 -26.86
C ARG A 530 -11.87 -12.72 -25.54
N MET A 531 -12.69 -11.66 -25.61
CA MET A 531 -13.41 -11.16 -24.44
C MET A 531 -14.61 -12.08 -24.16
N PRO A 532 -14.76 -12.62 -22.93
CA PRO A 532 -15.95 -13.37 -22.54
C PRO A 532 -17.16 -12.42 -22.42
N GLU A 533 -18.36 -12.98 -22.47
CA GLU A 533 -19.55 -12.21 -22.16
C GLU A 533 -19.61 -11.86 -20.68
N ILE A 534 -19.81 -10.58 -20.36
CA ILE A 534 -19.82 -10.06 -18.99
C ILE A 534 -21.26 -9.85 -18.56
N ARG A 535 -21.77 -10.68 -17.65
CA ARG A 535 -23.16 -10.68 -17.16
C ARG A 535 -23.30 -10.24 -15.71
N SER A 536 -22.28 -10.49 -14.89
CA SER A 536 -22.28 -10.19 -13.45
C SER A 536 -20.96 -9.56 -13.00
N GLU A 537 -20.82 -9.32 -11.71
CA GLU A 537 -19.55 -8.92 -11.05
C GLU A 537 -18.53 -10.08 -10.94
N ARG A 538 -18.89 -11.29 -11.39
CA ARG A 538 -18.07 -12.51 -11.34
C ARG A 538 -17.86 -13.14 -12.73
N PRO A 539 -17.41 -12.40 -13.73
CA PRO A 539 -17.42 -12.86 -15.13
C PRO A 539 -16.58 -14.10 -15.39
N ALA A 540 -15.45 -14.30 -14.67
CA ALA A 540 -14.65 -15.51 -14.82
C ALA A 540 -15.33 -16.72 -14.15
N PHE A 541 -15.94 -16.53 -12.99
CA PHE A 541 -16.72 -17.59 -12.34
C PHE A 541 -17.89 -18.02 -13.22
N ASP A 542 -18.63 -17.08 -13.80
CA ASP A 542 -19.75 -17.38 -14.71
C ASP A 542 -19.30 -18.17 -15.95
N LEU A 543 -18.11 -17.87 -16.46
CA LEU A 543 -17.50 -18.57 -17.58
C LEU A 543 -17.12 -20.02 -17.22
N HIS A 544 -16.50 -20.23 -16.06
CA HIS A 544 -15.98 -21.53 -15.64
C HIS A 544 -17.03 -22.43 -14.98
N HIS A 545 -18.09 -21.83 -14.38
CA HIS A 545 -19.16 -22.53 -13.66
C HIS A 545 -20.57 -22.19 -14.19
N PRO A 546 -20.85 -22.37 -15.50
CA PRO A 546 -22.10 -21.88 -16.13
C PRO A 546 -23.38 -22.56 -15.57
N HIS A 547 -23.25 -23.73 -14.94
CA HIS A 547 -24.38 -24.42 -14.32
C HIS A 547 -24.84 -23.73 -13.02
N VAL A 548 -23.90 -23.22 -12.23
CA VAL A 548 -24.20 -22.52 -10.97
C VAL A 548 -24.83 -21.17 -11.27
N SER A 549 -24.26 -20.41 -12.22
CA SER A 549 -24.79 -19.11 -12.64
C SER A 549 -26.23 -19.16 -13.15
N LYS A 550 -26.63 -20.25 -13.83
CA LYS A 550 -27.99 -20.45 -14.30
C LYS A 550 -28.99 -20.70 -13.15
N ILE A 551 -28.55 -21.36 -12.07
CA ILE A 551 -29.38 -21.62 -10.90
C ILE A 551 -29.63 -20.32 -10.10
N GLU A 552 -28.64 -19.44 -10.07
CA GLU A 552 -28.71 -18.15 -9.38
C GLU A 552 -29.49 -17.06 -10.16
N GLY A 553 -29.94 -17.36 -11.39
CA GLY A 553 -30.79 -16.46 -12.20
C GLY A 553 -30.05 -15.28 -12.85
N HIS A 554 -28.75 -15.43 -13.09
CA HIS A 554 -27.89 -14.46 -13.76
C HIS A 554 -27.62 -14.80 -15.24
#